data_9149db3681c0044c65f642cbda24ad6e
#
_entry.id   9149db3681c0044c65f642cbda24ad6e
#
_cell.length_a   1.000
_cell.length_b   1.000
_cell.length_c   1.000
_cell.angle_alpha   90.00
_cell.angle_beta   90.00
_cell.angle_gamma   90.00
#
_symmetry.space_group_name_H-M   'P 1'
#
loop_
_entity.id
_entity.type
_entity.pdbx_description
1 polymer ?
#
loop_
_entity_poly.entity_id
_entity_poly.type
_entity_poly.pdbx_seq_one_letter_code
_entity_poly.pdbx_strand_id
1 'polypeptide(L)'
;MSAIWRFETCKQYAGYKSTASIYNNIRDGLWTDPVKIGRRSVGWASDEVEAINNYRIAGASDEQIRGLVTELHAKRKELLNGGATQ
;
A
#
# COMPACT_ATOMS: atom_id res chain seq x y z
N MET A 1 -3.71 -4.47 14.13
CA MET A 1 -3.85 -3.03 13.83
C MET A 1 -2.62 -2.54 13.09
N SER A 2 -2.80 -1.83 12.00
CA SER A 2 -1.67 -1.37 11.21
C SER A 2 -1.25 0.04 11.59
N ALA A 3 0.04 0.31 11.49
CA ALA A 3 0.58 1.66 11.57
C ALA A 3 0.50 2.30 10.19
N ILE A 4 0.70 3.60 10.14
CA ILE A 4 0.85 4.30 8.87
C ILE A 4 2.32 4.66 8.72
N TRP A 5 2.94 4.14 7.66
CA TRP A 5 4.34 4.39 7.36
C TRP A 5 4.47 5.49 6.32
N ARG A 6 5.35 6.42 6.60
CA ARG A 6 5.62 7.50 5.66
C ARG A 6 6.57 7.03 4.57
N PHE A 7 6.77 7.90 3.61
CA PHE A 7 7.54 7.63 2.40
C PHE A 7 8.87 6.95 2.63
N GLU A 8 9.68 7.52 3.54
CA GLU A 8 11.01 7.01 3.80
C GLU A 8 10.99 5.58 4.31
N THR A 9 10.08 5.27 5.21
CA THR A 9 9.95 3.92 5.74
C THR A 9 9.53 2.94 4.66
N CYS A 10 8.55 3.31 3.85
CA CYS A 10 8.09 2.46 2.75
C CYS A 10 9.19 2.24 1.73
N LYS A 11 9.93 3.29 1.41
CA LYS A 11 11.02 3.23 0.45
C LYS A 11 12.10 2.25 0.91
N GLN A 12 12.48 2.35 2.17
CA GLN A 12 13.49 1.45 2.74
C GLN A 12 12.99 0.01 2.83
N TYR A 13 11.77 -0.17 3.30
CA TYR A 13 11.20 -1.50 3.49
C TYR A 13 11.05 -2.23 2.16
N ALA A 14 10.56 -1.55 1.15
CA ALA A 14 10.31 -2.16 -0.15
C ALA A 14 11.50 -2.10 -1.11
N GLY A 15 12.58 -1.44 -0.72
CA GLY A 15 13.78 -1.39 -1.53
C GLY A 15 13.71 -0.41 -2.69
N TYR A 16 12.80 0.54 -2.67
CA TYR A 16 12.71 1.54 -3.73
C TYR A 16 13.79 2.60 -3.57
N LYS A 17 14.36 3.01 -4.71
CA LYS A 17 15.43 3.99 -4.72
C LYS A 17 14.94 5.42 -4.67
N SER A 18 13.73 5.67 -5.13
CA SER A 18 13.21 7.04 -5.22
C SER A 18 11.70 7.09 -5.05
N THR A 19 11.22 8.29 -4.76
CA THR A 19 9.80 8.61 -4.70
C THR A 19 9.10 8.30 -6.01
N ALA A 20 9.76 8.62 -7.12
CA ALA A 20 9.21 8.37 -8.46
C ALA A 20 8.93 6.89 -8.69
N SER A 21 9.77 6.01 -8.17
CA SER A 21 9.56 4.56 -8.31
C SER A 21 8.26 4.11 -7.68
N ILE A 22 7.94 4.61 -6.49
CA ILE A 22 6.71 4.26 -5.79
C ILE A 22 5.49 4.77 -6.60
N TYR A 23 5.53 6.03 -7.05
CA TYR A 23 4.41 6.59 -7.80
C TYR A 23 4.22 5.91 -9.16
N ASN A 24 5.31 5.49 -9.80
CA ASN A 24 5.20 4.71 -11.04
C ASN A 24 4.47 3.38 -10.78
N ASN A 25 4.78 2.73 -9.67
CA ASN A 25 4.10 1.49 -9.30
C ASN A 25 2.63 1.72 -8.96
N ILE A 26 2.31 2.82 -8.30
CA ILE A 26 0.91 3.17 -8.02
C ILE A 26 0.13 3.32 -9.33
N ARG A 27 0.70 4.05 -10.29
CA ARG A 27 0.09 4.24 -11.60
C ARG A 27 -0.16 2.92 -12.30
N ASP A 28 0.77 1.97 -12.16
CA ASP A 28 0.70 0.68 -12.83
C ASP A 28 -0.12 -0.35 -12.06
N GLY A 29 -0.67 0.02 -10.92
CA GLY A 29 -1.48 -0.89 -10.11
C GLY A 29 -0.68 -1.86 -9.26
N LEU A 30 0.61 -1.60 -9.08
CA LEU A 30 1.53 -2.48 -8.35
C LEU A 30 1.81 -2.01 -6.93
N TRP A 31 1.14 -0.97 -6.49
CA TRP A 31 1.27 -0.42 -5.15
C TRP A 31 -0.03 0.25 -4.77
N THR A 32 -0.36 0.28 -3.49
CA THR A 32 -1.60 0.91 -3.03
C THR A 32 -1.51 2.43 -3.08
N ASP A 33 -2.67 3.08 -3.17
CA ASP A 33 -2.74 4.53 -3.18
C ASP A 33 -2.31 5.09 -1.83
N PRO A 34 -1.68 6.27 -1.81
CA PRO A 34 -1.29 6.88 -0.55
C PRO A 34 -2.50 7.30 0.28
N VAL A 35 -2.36 7.20 1.60
CA VAL A 35 -3.36 7.62 2.55
C VAL A 35 -2.98 9.01 3.05
N LYS A 36 -3.95 9.91 3.06
CA LYS A 36 -3.72 11.26 3.56
C LYS A 36 -3.58 11.24 5.08
N ILE A 37 -2.46 11.73 5.58
CA ILE A 37 -2.21 11.82 7.02
C ILE A 37 -2.53 13.23 7.53
N GLY A 38 -2.28 14.23 6.70
CA GLY A 38 -2.50 15.61 7.04
C GLY A 38 -2.52 16.45 5.78
N ARG A 39 -2.31 17.75 5.90
CA ARG A 39 -2.41 18.65 4.76
C ARG A 39 -1.50 18.29 3.60
N ARG A 40 -0.24 17.99 3.91
CA ARG A 40 0.78 17.73 2.90
C ARG A 40 1.50 16.41 3.11
N SER A 41 1.00 15.60 4.04
CA SER A 41 1.65 14.35 4.39
C SER A 41 0.81 13.19 3.92
N VAL A 42 1.48 12.20 3.35
CA VAL A 42 0.84 10.95 2.94
C VAL A 42 1.64 9.79 3.52
N GLY A 43 0.99 8.63 3.56
CA GLY A 43 1.64 7.42 4.00
C GLY A 43 0.86 6.21 3.52
N TRP A 44 1.28 5.05 3.97
CA TRP A 44 0.67 3.78 3.59
C TRP A 44 0.49 2.93 4.85
N ALA A 45 -0.59 2.17 4.89
CA ALA A 45 -0.81 1.24 5.98
C ALA A 45 0.30 0.19 5.98
N SER A 46 0.90 -0.05 7.13
CA SER A 46 2.04 -0.95 7.23
C SER A 46 1.71 -2.37 6.80
N ASP A 47 0.51 -2.86 7.11
CA ASP A 47 0.09 -4.20 6.71
C ASP A 47 -0.05 -4.33 5.20
N GLU A 48 -0.44 -3.26 4.51
CA GLU A 48 -0.50 -3.25 3.04
C GLU A 48 0.91 -3.35 2.45
N VAL A 49 1.83 -2.56 2.98
CA VAL A 49 3.23 -2.58 2.53
C VAL A 49 3.82 -3.97 2.73
N GLU A 50 3.58 -4.55 3.89
CA GLU A 50 4.07 -5.89 4.21
C GLU A 50 3.48 -6.95 3.29
N ALA A 51 2.19 -6.86 3.00
CA ALA A 51 1.53 -7.83 2.13
C ALA A 51 2.09 -7.79 0.72
N ILE A 52 2.26 -6.59 0.17
CA ILE A 52 2.83 -6.43 -1.18
C ILE A 52 4.26 -6.95 -1.21
N ASN A 53 5.03 -6.61 -0.19
CA ASN A 53 6.42 -7.04 -0.12
C ASN A 53 6.52 -8.56 -0.04
N ASN A 54 5.66 -9.19 0.75
CA ASN A 54 5.62 -10.65 0.87
C ASN A 54 5.28 -11.32 -0.47
N TYR A 55 4.37 -10.74 -1.23
CA TYR A 55 4.04 -11.25 -2.56
C TYR A 55 5.26 -11.19 -3.49
N ARG A 56 6.00 -10.09 -3.43
CA ARG A 56 7.21 -9.94 -4.24
C ARG A 56 8.27 -10.96 -3.84
N ILE A 57 8.47 -11.15 -2.55
CA ILE A 57 9.44 -12.13 -2.04
C ILE A 57 9.05 -13.53 -2.51
N ALA A 58 7.77 -13.84 -2.53
CA ALA A 58 7.26 -15.13 -2.96
C ALA A 58 7.29 -15.32 -4.48
N GLY A 59 7.65 -14.29 -5.23
CA GLY A 59 7.75 -14.39 -6.68
C GLY A 59 6.44 -14.18 -7.42
N ALA A 60 5.49 -13.47 -6.84
CA ALA A 60 4.21 -13.21 -7.48
C ALA A 60 4.38 -12.43 -8.77
N SER A 61 3.54 -12.70 -9.75
CA SER A 61 3.51 -11.94 -11.00
C SER A 61 2.87 -10.57 -10.79
N ASP A 62 3.08 -9.68 -11.75
CA ASP A 62 2.46 -8.35 -11.69
C ASP A 62 0.94 -8.47 -11.60
N GLU A 63 0.35 -9.41 -12.32
CA GLU A 63 -1.09 -9.66 -12.27
C GLU A 63 -1.56 -10.03 -10.87
N GLN A 64 -0.80 -10.87 -10.19
CA GLN A 64 -1.12 -11.29 -8.83
C GLN A 64 -0.99 -10.12 -7.86
N ILE A 65 0.00 -9.28 -8.05
CA ILE A 65 0.19 -8.08 -7.22
C ILE A 65 -0.94 -7.09 -7.45
N ARG A 66 -1.37 -6.90 -8.71
CA ARG A 66 -2.52 -6.03 -9.01
C ARG A 66 -3.79 -6.53 -8.34
N GLY A 67 -4.00 -7.83 -8.33
CA GLY A 67 -5.13 -8.43 -7.63
C GLY A 67 -5.08 -8.15 -6.13
N LEU A 68 -3.90 -8.30 -5.53
CA LEU A 68 -3.71 -7.98 -4.12
C LEU A 68 -4.00 -6.51 -3.83
N VAL A 69 -3.49 -5.60 -4.66
CA VAL A 69 -3.73 -4.16 -4.48
C VAL A 69 -5.22 -3.85 -4.53
N THR A 70 -5.94 -4.46 -5.45
CA THR A 70 -7.40 -4.30 -5.54
C THR A 70 -8.09 -4.77 -4.25
N GLU A 71 -7.68 -5.91 -3.72
CA GLU A 71 -8.22 -6.43 -2.47
C GLU A 71 -7.92 -5.49 -1.29
N LEU A 72 -6.69 -4.98 -1.24
CA LEU A 72 -6.31 -4.08 -0.16
C LEU A 72 -7.12 -2.79 -0.19
N HIS A 73 -7.36 -2.25 -1.39
CA HIS A 73 -8.23 -1.08 -1.54
C HIS A 73 -9.66 -1.39 -1.09
N ALA A 74 -10.16 -2.56 -1.42
CA ALA A 74 -11.50 -2.97 -0.99
C ALA A 74 -11.61 -3.06 0.53
N LYS A 75 -10.57 -3.56 1.17
CA LYS A 75 -10.53 -3.66 2.63
C LYS A 75 -10.56 -2.30 3.31
N ARG A 76 -9.99 -1.28 2.68
CA ARG A 76 -10.06 0.09 3.21
C ARG A 76 -11.50 0.56 3.30
N LYS A 77 -12.31 0.24 2.29
CA LYS A 77 -13.73 0.60 2.28
C LYS A 77 -14.48 -0.15 3.37
N GLU A 78 -14.11 -1.39 3.63
CA GLU A 78 -14.71 -2.16 4.70
C GLU A 78 -14.44 -1.55 6.07
N LEU A 79 -13.28 -0.94 6.26
CA LEU A 79 -12.97 -0.27 7.52
C LEU A 79 -13.97 0.84 7.82
N LEU A 80 -14.35 1.63 6.81
CA LEU A 80 -15.35 2.66 6.95
C LEU A 80 -16.73 2.06 7.25
N ASN A 81 -17.11 1.06 6.50
CA ASN A 81 -18.41 0.40 6.65
C ASN A 81 -18.49 -0.37 7.96
N GLY A 82 -17.45 -1.07 8.32
CA GLY A 82 -17.37 -1.79 9.59
C GLY A 82 -17.50 -0.88 10.78
N GLY A 83 -16.86 0.28 10.72
CA GLY A 83 -16.98 1.28 11.77
C GLY A 83 -18.41 1.80 11.88
N ALA A 84 -19.08 1.97 10.75
CA ALA A 84 -20.45 2.46 10.73
C ALA A 84 -21.45 1.44 11.28
N THR A 85 -21.15 0.16 11.12
CA THR A 85 -22.06 -0.91 11.54
C THR A 85 -21.78 -1.41 12.96
N GLN A 86 -20.68 -1.00 13.51
CA GLN A 86 -20.34 -1.38 14.87
C GLN A 86 -21.05 -0.50 15.89
#